data_fdd84d14263bc1cd78473757ebd092df
#
_entry.id   fdd84d14263bc1cd78473757ebd092df
#
_cell.length_a   1.000
_cell.length_b   1.000
_cell.length_c   1.000
_cell.angle_alpha   90.00
_cell.angle_beta   90.00
_cell.angle_gamma   90.00
#
_symmetry.space_group_name_H-M   'P 1'
#
loop_
_entity.id
_entity.type
_entity.pdbx_description
1 polymer ?
#
loop_
_entity_poly.entity_id
_entity_poly.type
_entity_poly.pdbx_seq_one_letter_code
_entity_poly.pdbx_strand_id
1 'polypeptide(L)'
;MAKLELKNLNKTYTPKVIPVKDICLTVDDNEFLTLLGPSGCGKSTTLRIIAGLEEPTRGRIFLGDQDITFKQPGDRNMAMVFQSYALYPHMSVYENLASGLKLKKTPRTEIQQRVTEVSKLLGLEELLQRKPGQLSGGQRQRVAVGRALVRRAQVYLLDEPLSNLDALLRERVRADIKQIFAAQKAPVVYVTHDQTEAMTLSTKVAVLNDGLVQQLDPPERIYNQPANLFVAGFVGSPQMNLLTLPCKERHAMLGDAKMLLPDIPTVPPEIILGIRPEHVRIAQPDDTQIIQGQVYLVENLGMHNLVSVRVASSQTEPLTVRALLPPDQRWNNEEMTLALPPQNIHWFDVQSGDTLW
;
A
#
# COMPACT_ATOMS: atom_id res chain seq x y z
N MET A 1 13.01 -3.52 -23.46
CA MET A 1 12.15 -3.03 -22.39
C MET A 1 12.15 -4.06 -21.27
N ALA A 2 12.37 -3.66 -20.02
CA ALA A 2 12.46 -4.60 -18.92
C ALA A 2 11.05 -4.76 -18.31
N LYS A 3 10.32 -5.79 -18.75
CA LYS A 3 9.03 -6.16 -18.19
C LYS A 3 9.24 -7.30 -17.20
N LEU A 4 8.78 -7.14 -15.97
CA LEU A 4 8.77 -8.21 -14.96
C LEU A 4 7.39 -8.86 -14.94
N GLU A 5 7.35 -10.18 -15.14
CA GLU A 5 6.11 -10.97 -15.06
C GLU A 5 6.24 -12.10 -14.06
N LEU A 6 5.25 -12.22 -13.19
CA LEU A 6 5.03 -13.36 -12.29
C LEU A 6 3.83 -14.14 -12.81
N LYS A 7 4.00 -15.44 -13.05
CA LYS A 7 2.93 -16.32 -13.56
C LYS A 7 2.68 -17.47 -12.59
N ASN A 8 1.48 -17.47 -12.00
CA ASN A 8 0.97 -18.50 -11.08
C ASN A 8 1.97 -18.81 -9.96
N LEU A 9 2.56 -17.77 -9.38
CA LEU A 9 3.62 -17.90 -8.38
C LEU A 9 3.06 -18.42 -7.07
N ASN A 10 3.66 -19.50 -6.58
CA ASN A 10 3.27 -20.15 -5.32
C ASN A 10 4.49 -20.40 -4.45
N LYS A 11 4.32 -20.24 -3.14
CA LYS A 11 5.30 -20.65 -2.13
C LYS A 11 4.63 -21.35 -0.97
N THR A 12 5.07 -22.55 -0.70
CA THR A 12 4.61 -23.37 0.43
C THR A 12 5.83 -23.76 1.25
N TYR A 13 5.86 -23.39 2.52
CA TYR A 13 6.87 -23.85 3.49
C TYR A 13 6.42 -25.15 4.17
N THR A 14 5.17 -25.17 4.59
CA THR A 14 4.48 -26.34 5.16
C THR A 14 3.04 -26.36 4.69
N PRO A 15 2.29 -27.46 4.82
CA PRO A 15 0.87 -27.49 4.44
C PRO A 15 0.00 -26.43 5.08
N LYS A 16 0.45 -25.86 6.23
CA LYS A 16 -0.25 -24.79 6.96
C LYS A 16 0.32 -23.39 6.68
N VAL A 17 1.50 -23.29 6.06
CA VAL A 17 2.19 -21.99 5.84
C VAL A 17 2.42 -21.80 4.34
N ILE A 18 1.49 -21.09 3.71
CA ILE A 18 1.48 -20.83 2.27
C ILE A 18 1.41 -19.31 2.06
N PRO A 19 2.54 -18.60 2.17
CA PRO A 19 2.56 -17.14 2.09
C PRO A 19 2.34 -16.57 0.68
N VAL A 20 2.42 -17.38 -0.37
CA VAL A 20 2.20 -16.95 -1.76
C VAL A 20 1.32 -17.99 -2.45
N LYS A 21 0.13 -17.55 -2.87
CA LYS A 21 -0.91 -18.40 -3.46
C LYS A 21 -1.29 -17.83 -4.83
N ASP A 22 -0.82 -18.47 -5.89
CA ASP A 22 -1.19 -18.19 -7.28
C ASP A 22 -1.05 -16.72 -7.71
N ILE A 23 0.03 -16.06 -7.29
CA ILE A 23 0.24 -14.64 -7.62
C ILE A 23 0.62 -14.49 -9.10
N CYS A 24 -0.19 -13.70 -9.81
CA CYS A 24 0.05 -13.23 -11.17
C CYS A 24 0.16 -11.71 -11.15
N LEU A 25 1.33 -11.17 -11.52
CA LEU A 25 1.60 -9.74 -11.55
C LEU A 25 2.45 -9.38 -12.76
N THR A 26 2.20 -8.22 -13.31
CA THR A 26 3.03 -7.62 -14.37
C THR A 26 3.44 -6.23 -13.96
N VAL A 27 4.75 -5.93 -14.11
CA VAL A 27 5.32 -4.61 -13.86
C VAL A 27 6.07 -4.19 -15.11
N ASP A 28 5.55 -3.19 -15.79
CA ASP A 28 6.12 -2.67 -17.03
C ASP A 28 7.21 -1.61 -16.76
N ASP A 29 7.94 -1.21 -17.81
CA ASP A 29 8.89 -0.09 -17.71
C ASP A 29 8.18 1.17 -17.16
N ASN A 30 8.87 1.94 -16.34
CA ASN A 30 8.36 3.12 -15.63
C ASN A 30 7.22 2.84 -14.63
N GLU A 31 6.87 1.60 -14.36
CA GLU A 31 5.90 1.29 -13.32
C GLU A 31 6.56 1.16 -11.95
N PHE A 32 5.88 1.75 -10.97
CA PHE A 32 6.19 1.61 -9.56
C PHE A 32 5.06 0.80 -8.91
N LEU A 33 5.26 -0.51 -8.80
CA LEU A 33 4.31 -1.42 -8.17
C LEU A 33 4.58 -1.51 -6.67
N THR A 34 3.59 -1.22 -5.85
CA THR A 34 3.65 -1.49 -4.41
C THR A 34 2.86 -2.73 -4.04
N LEU A 35 3.49 -3.64 -3.29
CA LEU A 35 2.84 -4.73 -2.58
C LEU A 35 2.45 -4.23 -1.20
N LEU A 36 1.15 -4.01 -0.97
CA LEU A 36 0.56 -3.49 0.25
C LEU A 36 -0.25 -4.59 0.95
N GLY A 37 -0.23 -4.63 2.28
CA GLY A 37 -1.06 -5.59 3.04
C GLY A 37 -0.59 -5.75 4.48
N PRO A 38 -1.32 -6.48 5.32
CA PRO A 38 -0.97 -6.72 6.71
C PRO A 38 0.32 -7.53 6.85
N SER A 39 0.86 -7.58 8.07
CA SER A 39 2.03 -8.40 8.38
C SER A 39 1.73 -9.87 8.12
N GLY A 40 2.68 -10.59 7.50
CA GLY A 40 2.54 -12.03 7.22
C GLY A 40 1.76 -12.39 5.95
N CYS A 41 1.19 -11.44 5.20
CA CYS A 41 0.42 -11.73 3.98
C CYS A 41 1.26 -12.14 2.76
N GLY A 42 2.59 -12.27 2.87
CA GLY A 42 3.45 -12.79 1.80
C GLY A 42 4.24 -11.77 0.99
N LYS A 43 4.16 -10.45 1.28
CA LYS A 43 4.86 -9.38 0.54
C LYS A 43 6.37 -9.60 0.40
N SER A 44 7.09 -9.68 1.53
CA SER A 44 8.56 -9.87 1.54
C SER A 44 8.95 -11.23 0.99
N THR A 45 8.13 -12.27 1.16
CA THR A 45 8.37 -13.57 0.53
C THR A 45 8.30 -13.46 -0.99
N THR A 46 7.27 -12.81 -1.53
CA THR A 46 7.13 -12.53 -2.97
C THR A 46 8.35 -11.75 -3.48
N LEU A 47 8.76 -10.69 -2.78
CA LEU A 47 9.92 -9.89 -3.15
C LEU A 47 11.22 -10.72 -3.17
N ARG A 48 11.44 -11.57 -2.16
CA ARG A 48 12.61 -12.45 -2.08
C ARG A 48 12.64 -13.49 -3.21
N ILE A 49 11.48 -14.02 -3.60
CA ILE A 49 11.37 -14.92 -4.73
C ILE A 49 11.73 -14.19 -6.04
N ILE A 50 11.25 -12.95 -6.23
CA ILE A 50 11.64 -12.12 -7.39
C ILE A 50 13.16 -11.88 -7.39
N ALA A 51 13.76 -11.60 -6.23
CA ALA A 51 15.20 -11.40 -6.09
C ALA A 51 16.04 -12.68 -6.31
N GLY A 52 15.41 -13.86 -6.27
CA GLY A 52 16.11 -15.17 -6.32
C GLY A 52 16.77 -15.56 -5.00
N LEU A 53 16.41 -14.88 -3.92
CA LEU A 53 16.85 -15.23 -2.56
C LEU A 53 16.03 -16.38 -1.98
N GLU A 54 14.93 -16.71 -2.63
CA GLU A 54 14.03 -17.79 -2.30
C GLU A 54 13.47 -18.41 -3.58
N GLU A 55 13.32 -19.74 -3.59
CA GLU A 55 12.76 -20.45 -4.74
C GLU A 55 11.23 -20.59 -4.59
N PRO A 56 10.45 -20.38 -5.67
CA PRO A 56 9.02 -20.66 -5.65
C PRO A 56 8.78 -22.19 -5.61
N THR A 57 7.67 -22.59 -5.02
CA THR A 57 7.23 -24.00 -5.07
C THR A 57 6.63 -24.32 -6.44
N ARG A 58 5.95 -23.34 -7.05
CA ARG A 58 5.36 -23.42 -8.40
C ARG A 58 5.36 -22.03 -9.04
N GLY A 59 5.12 -22.00 -10.36
CA GLY A 59 5.04 -20.78 -11.14
C GLY A 59 6.36 -20.38 -11.77
N ARG A 60 6.36 -19.26 -12.47
CA ARG A 60 7.50 -18.77 -13.25
C ARG A 60 7.66 -17.26 -13.10
N ILE A 61 8.90 -16.81 -13.25
CA ILE A 61 9.27 -15.38 -13.25
C ILE A 61 9.99 -15.07 -14.55
N PHE A 62 9.51 -14.07 -15.25
CA PHE A 62 10.12 -13.60 -16.50
C PHE A 62 10.63 -12.17 -16.36
N LEU A 63 11.76 -11.90 -16.98
CA LEU A 63 12.27 -10.55 -17.20
C LEU A 63 12.45 -10.34 -18.69
N GLY A 64 11.56 -9.55 -19.30
CA GLY A 64 11.34 -9.58 -20.73
C GLY A 64 10.94 -10.98 -21.18
N ASP A 65 11.60 -11.49 -22.20
CA ASP A 65 11.34 -12.83 -22.74
C ASP A 65 12.12 -13.95 -22.00
N GLN A 66 12.92 -13.58 -20.99
CA GLN A 66 13.80 -14.52 -20.31
C GLN A 66 13.17 -15.09 -19.03
N ASP A 67 13.03 -16.41 -18.93
CA ASP A 67 12.72 -17.09 -17.68
C ASP A 67 13.93 -17.00 -16.73
N ILE A 68 13.69 -16.35 -15.56
CA ILE A 68 14.71 -16.13 -14.52
C ILE A 68 14.39 -16.89 -13.25
N THR A 69 13.39 -17.76 -13.25
CA THR A 69 12.85 -18.44 -12.06
C THR A 69 13.92 -19.08 -11.19
N PHE A 70 14.85 -19.80 -11.81
CA PHE A 70 15.93 -20.52 -11.10
C PHE A 70 17.31 -19.88 -11.27
N LYS A 71 17.39 -18.65 -11.82
CA LYS A 71 18.65 -17.93 -11.88
C LYS A 71 19.09 -17.48 -10.50
N GLN A 72 20.39 -17.51 -10.26
CA GLN A 72 20.98 -17.00 -9.03
C GLN A 72 20.74 -15.49 -8.91
N PRO A 73 20.64 -14.94 -7.69
CA PRO A 73 20.38 -13.50 -7.46
C PRO A 73 21.33 -12.57 -8.22
N GLY A 74 22.62 -12.97 -8.30
CA GLY A 74 23.65 -12.20 -9.02
C GLY A 74 23.42 -12.05 -10.53
N ASP A 75 22.74 -13.03 -11.13
CA ASP A 75 22.53 -13.15 -12.58
C ASP A 75 21.17 -12.58 -13.05
N ARG A 76 20.29 -12.17 -12.11
CA ARG A 76 18.97 -11.59 -12.41
C ARG A 76 19.03 -10.12 -12.85
N ASN A 77 20.19 -9.47 -12.73
CA ASN A 77 20.37 -8.04 -12.99
C ASN A 77 19.37 -7.13 -12.25
N MET A 78 19.06 -7.48 -11.01
CA MET A 78 18.19 -6.72 -10.11
C MET A 78 19.01 -6.06 -8.99
N ALA A 79 18.50 -4.96 -8.45
CA ALA A 79 19.07 -4.31 -7.28
C ALA A 79 18.04 -4.31 -6.14
N MET A 80 18.46 -4.71 -4.94
CA MET A 80 17.58 -4.79 -3.77
C MET A 80 18.04 -3.87 -2.67
N VAL A 81 17.10 -3.14 -2.08
CA VAL A 81 17.24 -2.36 -0.84
C VAL A 81 16.51 -3.14 0.25
N PHE A 82 17.24 -3.53 1.29
CA PHE A 82 16.71 -4.28 2.42
C PHE A 82 16.19 -3.37 3.51
N GLN A 83 15.24 -3.82 4.29
CA GLN A 83 14.67 -3.14 5.46
C GLN A 83 15.73 -2.70 6.47
N SER A 84 16.76 -3.53 6.70
CA SER A 84 17.90 -3.22 7.59
C SER A 84 18.97 -2.36 6.93
N TYR A 85 18.74 -1.84 5.70
CA TYR A 85 19.71 -1.18 4.84
C TYR A 85 20.87 -2.07 4.40
N ALA A 86 21.27 -3.06 5.17
CA ALA A 86 22.33 -4.05 4.92
C ALA A 86 23.66 -3.40 4.45
N LEU A 87 24.05 -2.25 5.05
CA LEU A 87 25.30 -1.58 4.75
C LEU A 87 26.47 -2.34 5.39
N TYR A 88 27.60 -2.36 4.68
CA TYR A 88 28.86 -2.91 5.21
C TYR A 88 29.46 -1.96 6.24
N PRO A 89 29.44 -2.29 7.55
CA PRO A 89 29.78 -1.33 8.61
C PRO A 89 31.24 -0.92 8.63
N HIS A 90 32.11 -1.75 8.09
CA HIS A 90 33.57 -1.51 8.02
C HIS A 90 33.99 -0.67 6.81
N MET A 91 33.11 -0.56 5.80
CA MET A 91 33.35 0.21 4.57
C MET A 91 32.85 1.65 4.71
N SER A 92 33.49 2.59 4.02
CA SER A 92 33.01 3.96 3.86
C SER A 92 31.73 4.01 3.00
N VAL A 93 31.07 5.17 2.94
CA VAL A 93 29.94 5.40 2.03
C VAL A 93 30.37 5.15 0.58
N TYR A 94 31.49 5.69 0.14
CA TYR A 94 32.03 5.44 -1.19
C TYR A 94 32.21 3.95 -1.47
N GLU A 95 32.81 3.22 -0.54
CA GLU A 95 33.04 1.79 -0.69
C GLU A 95 31.75 0.99 -0.71
N ASN A 96 30.76 1.36 0.11
CA ASN A 96 29.42 0.77 0.06
C ASN A 96 28.79 0.96 -1.31
N LEU A 97 28.79 2.19 -1.86
CA LEU A 97 28.27 2.49 -3.18
C LEU A 97 29.01 1.69 -4.28
N ALA A 98 30.31 1.65 -4.22
CA ALA A 98 31.15 0.99 -5.22
C ALA A 98 31.13 -0.55 -5.13
N SER A 99 30.69 -1.13 -4.02
CA SER A 99 30.86 -2.56 -3.72
C SER A 99 30.35 -3.50 -4.81
N GLY A 100 29.13 -3.26 -5.30
CA GLY A 100 28.51 -4.08 -6.35
C GLY A 100 29.20 -3.98 -7.72
N LEU A 101 29.75 -2.81 -8.04
CA LEU A 101 30.51 -2.60 -9.28
C LEU A 101 31.91 -3.25 -9.21
N LYS A 102 32.56 -3.18 -8.05
CA LYS A 102 33.84 -3.86 -7.82
C LYS A 102 33.71 -5.37 -8.00
N LEU A 103 32.63 -5.98 -7.48
CA LEU A 103 32.35 -7.41 -7.69
C LEU A 103 32.16 -7.78 -9.15
N LYS A 104 31.56 -6.89 -9.95
CA LYS A 104 31.40 -7.04 -11.42
C LYS A 104 32.67 -6.71 -12.20
N LYS A 105 33.80 -6.40 -11.52
CA LYS A 105 35.07 -6.01 -12.14
C LYS A 105 34.97 -4.79 -13.08
N THR A 106 34.04 -3.87 -12.78
CA THR A 106 33.86 -2.61 -13.52
C THR A 106 35.14 -1.76 -13.44
N PRO A 107 35.55 -1.06 -14.52
CA PRO A 107 36.72 -0.19 -14.51
C PRO A 107 36.65 0.89 -13.44
N ARG A 108 37.79 1.24 -12.81
CA ARG A 108 37.84 2.23 -11.72
C ARG A 108 37.28 3.60 -12.11
N THR A 109 37.57 4.06 -13.32
CA THR A 109 37.05 5.33 -13.86
C THR A 109 35.54 5.35 -13.93
N GLU A 110 34.93 4.26 -14.40
CA GLU A 110 33.47 4.12 -14.47
C GLU A 110 32.84 4.02 -13.07
N ILE A 111 33.47 3.30 -12.12
CA ILE A 111 33.01 3.27 -10.72
C ILE A 111 33.00 4.68 -10.15
N GLN A 112 34.09 5.43 -10.32
CA GLN A 112 34.18 6.80 -9.81
C GLN A 112 33.11 7.70 -10.41
N GLN A 113 32.91 7.64 -11.73
CA GLN A 113 31.87 8.43 -12.39
C GLN A 113 30.50 8.12 -11.85
N ARG A 114 30.10 6.84 -11.81
CA ARG A 114 28.74 6.43 -11.33
C ARG A 114 28.53 6.76 -9.86
N VAL A 115 29.53 6.56 -9.01
CA VAL A 115 29.45 6.92 -7.58
C VAL A 115 29.29 8.43 -7.42
N THR A 116 30.02 9.25 -8.20
CA THR A 116 29.89 10.71 -8.17
C THR A 116 28.50 11.16 -8.62
N GLU A 117 27.98 10.61 -9.73
CA GLU A 117 26.61 10.91 -10.20
C GLU A 117 25.56 10.62 -9.13
N VAL A 118 25.61 9.41 -8.56
CA VAL A 118 24.62 8.98 -7.57
C VAL A 118 24.79 9.70 -6.22
N SER A 119 26.02 9.98 -5.79
CA SER A 119 26.25 10.74 -4.55
C SER A 119 25.70 12.16 -4.64
N LYS A 120 25.87 12.81 -5.80
CA LYS A 120 25.30 14.13 -6.07
C LYS A 120 23.76 14.09 -6.07
N LEU A 121 23.16 13.10 -6.76
CA LEU A 121 21.70 12.91 -6.79
C LEU A 121 21.10 12.77 -5.38
N LEU A 122 21.84 12.11 -4.46
CA LEU A 122 21.35 11.78 -3.12
C LEU A 122 21.85 12.74 -2.02
N GLY A 123 22.65 13.77 -2.38
CA GLY A 123 23.26 14.68 -1.40
C GLY A 123 24.20 13.99 -0.42
N LEU A 124 25.03 13.06 -0.93
CA LEU A 124 25.98 12.25 -0.15
C LEU A 124 27.44 12.66 -0.34
N GLU A 125 27.73 13.69 -1.13
CA GLU A 125 29.08 14.08 -1.57
C GLU A 125 30.03 14.29 -0.38
N GLU A 126 29.60 15.04 0.63
CA GLU A 126 30.38 15.33 1.84
C GLU A 126 30.48 14.13 2.81
N LEU A 127 29.70 13.08 2.57
CA LEU A 127 29.62 11.93 3.43
C LEU A 127 30.41 10.72 2.91
N LEU A 128 30.99 10.80 1.71
CA LEU A 128 31.62 9.67 1.02
C LEU A 128 32.70 8.95 1.83
N GLN A 129 33.41 9.67 2.69
CA GLN A 129 34.48 9.10 3.53
C GLN A 129 33.99 8.57 4.88
N ARG A 130 32.74 8.86 5.26
CA ARG A 130 32.17 8.41 6.55
C ARG A 130 31.80 6.93 6.49
N LYS A 131 31.80 6.29 7.66
CA LYS A 131 31.29 4.93 7.86
C LYS A 131 29.82 4.95 8.29
N PRO A 132 29.05 3.88 8.06
CA PRO A 132 27.63 3.80 8.41
C PRO A 132 27.30 4.19 9.85
N GLY A 133 28.16 3.89 10.83
CA GLY A 133 27.95 4.27 12.23
C GLY A 133 28.00 5.78 12.50
N GLN A 134 28.52 6.58 11.57
CA GLN A 134 28.61 8.04 11.65
C GLN A 134 27.47 8.76 10.92
N LEU A 135 26.47 8.00 10.43
CA LEU A 135 25.36 8.51 9.63
C LEU A 135 24.05 8.47 10.41
N SER A 136 23.18 9.44 10.13
CA SER A 136 21.78 9.38 10.57
C SER A 136 21.02 8.24 9.88
N GLY A 137 19.82 7.89 10.38
CA GLY A 137 18.95 6.88 9.74
C GLY A 137 18.65 7.17 8.27
N GLY A 138 18.25 8.40 7.95
CA GLY A 138 17.96 8.81 6.57
C GLY A 138 19.20 8.84 5.68
N GLN A 139 20.38 9.21 6.23
CA GLN A 139 21.63 9.12 5.48
C GLN A 139 22.00 7.67 5.16
N ARG A 140 21.87 6.75 6.14
CA ARG A 140 22.08 5.31 5.90
C ARG A 140 21.16 4.78 4.81
N GLN A 141 19.90 5.19 4.84
CA GLN A 141 18.95 4.79 3.81
C GLN A 141 19.32 5.32 2.44
N ARG A 142 19.66 6.62 2.31
CA ARG A 142 20.15 7.19 1.03
C ARG A 142 21.37 6.42 0.50
N VAL A 143 22.27 6.00 1.37
CA VAL A 143 23.41 5.15 0.96
C VAL A 143 22.93 3.78 0.46
N ALA A 144 21.94 3.16 1.09
CA ALA A 144 21.38 1.87 0.63
C ALA A 144 20.68 2.00 -0.73
N VAL A 145 19.89 3.06 -0.92
CA VAL A 145 19.26 3.39 -2.22
C VAL A 145 20.35 3.68 -3.27
N GLY A 146 21.37 4.46 -2.92
CA GLY A 146 22.50 4.78 -3.80
C GLY A 146 23.24 3.53 -4.26
N ARG A 147 23.45 2.57 -3.36
CA ARG A 147 24.08 1.28 -3.70
C ARG A 147 23.27 0.49 -4.73
N ALA A 148 21.94 0.61 -4.71
CA ALA A 148 21.06 0.03 -5.73
C ALA A 148 21.16 0.79 -7.05
N LEU A 149 21.11 2.12 -7.03
CA LEU A 149 21.09 2.97 -8.23
C LEU A 149 22.41 2.91 -9.04
N VAL A 150 23.57 2.88 -8.36
CA VAL A 150 24.89 2.79 -9.00
C VAL A 150 24.99 1.57 -9.94
N ARG A 151 24.23 0.50 -9.66
CA ARG A 151 24.22 -0.73 -10.46
C ARG A 151 23.52 -0.59 -11.81
N ARG A 152 22.65 0.42 -12.02
CA ARG A 152 21.79 0.57 -13.20
C ARG A 152 21.09 -0.76 -13.53
N ALA A 153 20.33 -1.27 -12.55
CA ALA A 153 19.65 -2.54 -12.65
C ALA A 153 18.44 -2.47 -13.61
N GLN A 154 18.02 -3.63 -14.12
CA GLN A 154 16.81 -3.74 -14.91
C GLN A 154 15.53 -3.72 -14.07
N VAL A 155 15.61 -4.07 -12.78
CA VAL A 155 14.49 -4.02 -11.80
C VAL A 155 15.05 -3.57 -10.47
N TYR A 156 14.32 -2.71 -9.78
CA TYR A 156 14.61 -2.30 -8.40
C TYR A 156 13.59 -2.92 -7.44
N LEU A 157 14.09 -3.51 -6.37
CA LEU A 157 13.31 -4.18 -5.32
C LEU A 157 13.57 -3.47 -4.00
N LEU A 158 12.52 -2.98 -3.33
CA LEU A 158 12.64 -2.26 -2.07
C LEU A 158 11.78 -2.94 -1.00
N ASP A 159 12.42 -3.50 0.02
CA ASP A 159 11.77 -4.22 1.12
C ASP A 159 11.65 -3.30 2.33
N GLU A 160 10.49 -2.69 2.54
CA GLU A 160 10.16 -1.75 3.64
C GLU A 160 11.27 -0.71 3.94
N PRO A 161 11.76 0.03 2.94
CA PRO A 161 12.96 0.84 3.12
C PRO A 161 12.78 2.02 4.09
N LEU A 162 11.53 2.43 4.40
CA LEU A 162 11.22 3.58 5.25
C LEU A 162 10.81 3.20 6.68
N SER A 163 10.64 1.91 6.99
CA SER A 163 10.07 1.43 8.27
C SER A 163 10.88 1.86 9.51
N ASN A 164 12.19 2.04 9.39
CA ASN A 164 13.10 2.39 10.50
C ASN A 164 13.33 3.90 10.66
N LEU A 165 12.53 4.75 10.01
CA LEU A 165 12.65 6.21 10.09
C LEU A 165 11.53 6.80 10.97
N ASP A 166 11.85 7.91 11.66
CA ASP A 166 10.84 8.75 12.30
C ASP A 166 9.90 9.40 11.25
N ALA A 167 8.74 9.87 11.68
CA ALA A 167 7.68 10.36 10.78
C ALA A 167 8.14 11.51 9.88
N LEU A 168 8.85 12.51 10.44
CA LEU A 168 9.29 13.68 9.69
C LEU A 168 10.34 13.34 8.63
N LEU A 169 11.28 12.47 9.00
CA LEU A 169 12.31 12.00 8.08
C LEU A 169 11.73 11.09 7.00
N ARG A 170 10.76 10.24 7.37
CA ARG A 170 10.05 9.35 6.43
C ARG A 170 9.36 10.14 5.32
N GLU A 171 8.69 11.24 5.67
CA GLU A 171 8.01 12.10 4.69
C GLU A 171 8.99 12.69 3.66
N ARG A 172 10.13 13.24 4.12
CA ARG A 172 11.16 13.79 3.24
C ARG A 172 11.77 12.74 2.32
N VAL A 173 12.15 11.60 2.89
CA VAL A 173 12.79 10.53 2.11
C VAL A 173 11.81 9.86 1.15
N ARG A 174 10.52 9.81 1.48
CA ARG A 174 9.47 9.36 0.56
C ARG A 174 9.41 10.24 -0.69
N ALA A 175 9.46 11.58 -0.52
CA ALA A 175 9.50 12.50 -1.64
C ALA A 175 10.77 12.30 -2.51
N ASP A 176 11.93 12.12 -1.87
CA ASP A 176 13.19 11.82 -2.55
C ASP A 176 13.07 10.53 -3.40
N ILE A 177 12.55 9.44 -2.81
CA ILE A 177 12.35 8.15 -3.50
C ILE A 177 11.46 8.33 -4.72
N LYS A 178 10.33 9.05 -4.59
CA LYS A 178 9.43 9.31 -5.72
C LYS A 178 10.16 9.97 -6.88
N GLN A 179 10.91 11.04 -6.62
CA GLN A 179 11.64 11.76 -7.66
C GLN A 179 12.75 10.91 -8.29
N ILE A 180 13.51 10.19 -7.47
CA ILE A 180 14.62 9.36 -7.92
C ILE A 180 14.14 8.26 -8.86
N PHE A 181 13.08 7.52 -8.46
CA PHE A 181 12.60 6.39 -9.26
C PHE A 181 11.72 6.82 -10.43
N ALA A 182 11.06 7.98 -10.38
CA ALA A 182 10.39 8.55 -11.55
C ALA A 182 11.36 8.86 -12.69
N ALA A 183 12.63 9.20 -12.38
CA ALA A 183 13.68 9.41 -13.37
C ALA A 183 14.29 8.10 -13.90
N GLN A 184 14.07 6.96 -13.24
CA GLN A 184 14.52 5.66 -13.70
C GLN A 184 13.46 5.05 -14.63
N LYS A 185 13.90 4.50 -15.75
CA LYS A 185 12.98 3.82 -16.70
C LYS A 185 12.73 2.35 -16.35
N ALA A 186 13.37 1.84 -15.32
CA ALA A 186 13.24 0.45 -14.89
C ALA A 186 12.03 0.26 -13.98
N PRO A 187 11.34 -0.89 -14.03
CA PRO A 187 10.29 -1.24 -13.08
C PRO A 187 10.79 -1.29 -11.64
N VAL A 188 9.93 -0.87 -10.72
CA VAL A 188 10.18 -0.88 -9.27
C VAL A 188 9.13 -1.74 -8.59
N VAL A 189 9.56 -2.66 -7.72
CA VAL A 189 8.68 -3.39 -6.82
C VAL A 189 9.00 -2.96 -5.39
N TYR A 190 8.01 -2.38 -4.74
CA TYR A 190 8.12 -1.81 -3.40
C TYR A 190 7.24 -2.59 -2.43
N VAL A 191 7.76 -2.91 -1.26
CA VAL A 191 6.98 -3.56 -0.18
C VAL A 191 6.81 -2.59 0.95
N THR A 192 5.59 -2.43 1.43
CA THR A 192 5.27 -1.65 2.63
C THR A 192 4.00 -2.16 3.30
N HIS A 193 3.81 -1.81 4.56
CA HIS A 193 2.55 -1.88 5.27
C HIS A 193 1.92 -0.49 5.49
N ASP A 194 2.62 0.58 5.08
CA ASP A 194 2.16 1.97 5.18
C ASP A 194 1.34 2.34 3.94
N GLN A 195 0.05 2.63 4.17
CA GLN A 195 -0.89 3.00 3.12
C GLN A 195 -0.51 4.33 2.45
N THR A 196 0.03 5.29 3.21
CA THR A 196 0.44 6.59 2.68
C THR A 196 1.59 6.44 1.69
N GLU A 197 2.56 5.55 1.98
CA GLU A 197 3.62 5.22 1.04
C GLU A 197 3.06 4.61 -0.25
N ALA A 198 2.18 3.60 -0.11
CA ALA A 198 1.56 2.95 -1.26
C ALA A 198 0.78 3.92 -2.14
N MET A 199 -0.05 4.78 -1.54
CA MET A 199 -0.88 5.75 -2.27
C MET A 199 -0.07 6.87 -2.94
N THR A 200 1.07 7.27 -2.36
CA THR A 200 1.84 8.42 -2.85
C THR A 200 2.94 8.06 -3.83
N LEU A 201 3.54 6.88 -3.70
CA LEU A 201 4.69 6.46 -4.52
C LEU A 201 4.28 5.72 -5.79
N SER A 202 3.19 4.97 -5.74
CA SER A 202 2.90 3.93 -6.73
C SER A 202 2.19 4.43 -7.98
N THR A 203 2.48 3.79 -9.09
CA THR A 203 1.63 3.82 -10.29
C THR A 203 0.56 2.74 -10.22
N LYS A 204 0.88 1.60 -9.56
CA LYS A 204 -0.04 0.51 -9.25
C LYS A 204 0.18 -0.02 -7.84
N VAL A 205 -0.89 -0.46 -7.19
CA VAL A 205 -0.87 -1.11 -5.88
C VAL A 205 -1.49 -2.49 -6.00
N ALA A 206 -0.76 -3.50 -5.55
CA ALA A 206 -1.30 -4.84 -5.30
C ALA A 206 -1.60 -4.96 -3.81
N VAL A 207 -2.88 -5.03 -3.45
CA VAL A 207 -3.31 -5.28 -2.08
C VAL A 207 -3.30 -6.78 -1.84
N LEU A 208 -2.47 -7.23 -0.91
CA LEU A 208 -2.31 -8.64 -0.57
C LEU A 208 -2.97 -8.98 0.77
N ASN A 209 -3.65 -10.10 0.79
CA ASN A 209 -4.15 -10.70 2.02
C ASN A 209 -4.04 -12.22 1.96
N ASP A 210 -3.55 -12.83 3.03
CA ASP A 210 -3.40 -14.30 3.16
C ASP A 210 -2.78 -14.98 1.93
N GLY A 211 -1.74 -14.36 1.36
CA GLY A 211 -1.00 -14.89 0.21
C GLY A 211 -1.65 -14.68 -1.16
N LEU A 212 -2.81 -14.03 -1.22
CA LEU A 212 -3.57 -13.74 -2.44
C LEU A 212 -3.53 -12.24 -2.76
N VAL A 213 -3.57 -11.90 -4.05
CA VAL A 213 -3.81 -10.52 -4.50
C VAL A 213 -5.31 -10.28 -4.47
N GLN A 214 -5.76 -9.37 -3.61
CA GLN A 214 -7.16 -8.98 -3.46
C GLN A 214 -7.60 -7.99 -4.52
N GLN A 215 -6.70 -7.06 -4.87
CA GLN A 215 -6.91 -6.08 -5.94
C GLN A 215 -5.57 -5.58 -6.47
N LEU A 216 -5.48 -5.34 -7.77
CA LEU A 216 -4.33 -4.74 -8.45
C LEU A 216 -4.82 -3.60 -9.34
N ASP A 217 -4.64 -2.38 -8.91
CA ASP A 217 -5.13 -1.17 -9.58
C ASP A 217 -4.24 0.06 -9.28
N PRO A 218 -4.42 1.18 -10.01
CA PRO A 218 -3.90 2.47 -9.59
C PRO A 218 -4.42 2.85 -8.19
N PRO A 219 -3.62 3.62 -7.39
CA PRO A 219 -3.99 4.03 -6.02
C PRO A 219 -5.40 4.62 -5.91
N GLU A 220 -5.79 5.46 -6.86
CA GLU A 220 -7.11 6.10 -6.89
C GLU A 220 -8.25 5.07 -6.97
N ARG A 221 -8.11 4.01 -7.77
CA ARG A 221 -9.11 2.95 -7.85
C ARG A 221 -9.16 2.09 -6.61
N ILE A 222 -7.99 1.76 -6.04
CA ILE A 222 -7.92 1.02 -4.77
C ILE A 222 -8.71 1.75 -3.67
N TYR A 223 -8.64 3.09 -3.65
CA TYR A 223 -9.34 3.91 -2.65
C TYR A 223 -10.83 4.07 -2.97
N ASN A 224 -11.16 4.45 -4.21
CA ASN A 224 -12.51 4.85 -4.60
C ASN A 224 -13.38 3.69 -5.10
N GLN A 225 -12.77 2.58 -5.52
CA GLN A 225 -13.45 1.42 -6.10
C GLN A 225 -12.86 0.12 -5.54
N PRO A 226 -12.98 -0.12 -4.22
CA PRO A 226 -12.47 -1.34 -3.61
C PRO A 226 -13.19 -2.55 -4.17
N ALA A 227 -12.43 -3.59 -4.58
CA ALA A 227 -12.99 -4.79 -5.19
C ALA A 227 -13.76 -5.67 -4.20
N ASN A 228 -13.45 -5.56 -2.92
CA ASN A 228 -14.09 -6.36 -1.87
C ASN A 228 -14.01 -5.68 -0.51
N LEU A 229 -14.72 -6.27 0.45
CA LEU A 229 -14.82 -5.82 1.84
C LEU A 229 -13.46 -5.69 2.54
N PHE A 230 -12.52 -6.62 2.25
CA PHE A 230 -11.18 -6.54 2.82
C PHE A 230 -10.46 -5.27 2.36
N VAL A 231 -10.42 -4.99 1.07
CA VAL A 231 -9.76 -3.80 0.52
C VAL A 231 -10.42 -2.53 1.06
N ALA A 232 -11.75 -2.48 1.10
CA ALA A 232 -12.53 -1.36 1.62
C ALA A 232 -12.19 -1.03 3.08
N GLY A 233 -12.11 -2.05 3.93
CA GLY A 233 -11.81 -1.89 5.36
C GLY A 233 -10.33 -1.72 5.66
N PHE A 234 -9.45 -2.27 4.81
CA PHE A 234 -8.00 -2.18 5.02
C PHE A 234 -7.44 -0.83 4.56
N VAL A 235 -7.94 -0.26 3.46
CA VAL A 235 -7.42 0.97 2.87
C VAL A 235 -8.21 2.20 3.33
N GLY A 236 -7.51 3.16 3.89
CA GLY A 236 -8.04 4.43 4.41
C GLY A 236 -7.79 4.61 5.91
N SER A 237 -7.55 5.86 6.31
CA SER A 237 -7.39 6.26 7.70
C SER A 237 -8.04 7.63 7.89
N PRO A 238 -9.19 7.68 8.58
CA PRO A 238 -9.93 6.58 9.24
C PRO A 238 -10.46 5.51 8.29
N GLN A 239 -10.71 4.31 8.81
CA GLN A 239 -11.27 3.20 8.02
C GLN A 239 -12.71 3.48 7.56
N MET A 240 -13.10 2.90 6.42
CA MET A 240 -14.48 2.93 5.91
C MET A 240 -15.48 2.44 6.97
N ASN A 241 -16.62 3.11 7.10
CA ASN A 241 -17.76 2.56 7.82
C ASN A 241 -18.29 1.35 7.04
N LEU A 242 -18.38 0.20 7.68
CA LEU A 242 -18.89 -1.04 7.10
C LEU A 242 -20.03 -1.52 8.00
N LEU A 243 -21.26 -1.45 7.48
CA LEU A 243 -22.47 -1.67 8.24
C LEU A 243 -23.28 -2.81 7.61
N THR A 244 -23.45 -3.91 8.32
CA THR A 244 -24.34 -4.99 7.91
C THR A 244 -25.79 -4.57 8.20
N LEU A 245 -26.58 -4.50 7.14
CA LEU A 245 -27.94 -3.98 7.19
C LEU A 245 -28.95 -5.02 6.68
N PRO A 246 -30.09 -5.20 7.33
CA PRO A 246 -31.17 -6.02 6.82
C PRO A 246 -31.82 -5.35 5.60
N CYS A 247 -32.18 -6.15 4.62
CA CYS A 247 -32.88 -5.68 3.41
C CYS A 247 -34.39 -5.91 3.51
N LYS A 248 -35.14 -4.91 3.10
CA LYS A 248 -36.58 -5.00 2.95
C LYS A 248 -37.00 -4.38 1.63
N GLU A 249 -37.62 -5.16 0.75
CA GLU A 249 -37.92 -4.75 -0.61
C GLU A 249 -36.64 -4.33 -1.35
N ARG A 250 -36.57 -3.13 -1.90
CA ARG A 250 -35.37 -2.58 -2.56
C ARG A 250 -34.54 -1.62 -1.66
N HIS A 251 -34.64 -1.77 -0.35
CA HIS A 251 -33.96 -0.89 0.59
C HIS A 251 -33.18 -1.68 1.64
N ALA A 252 -31.98 -1.20 1.99
CA ALA A 252 -31.29 -1.59 3.21
C ALA A 252 -31.71 -0.65 4.36
N MET A 253 -31.95 -1.22 5.54
CA MET A 253 -32.51 -0.49 6.68
C MET A 253 -31.38 -0.10 7.65
N LEU A 254 -31.08 1.21 7.74
CA LEU A 254 -30.15 1.75 8.71
C LEU A 254 -30.93 2.52 9.79
N GLY A 255 -31.26 1.85 10.87
CA GLY A 255 -32.26 2.34 11.83
C GLY A 255 -33.63 2.48 11.14
N ASP A 256 -34.20 3.68 11.22
CA ASP A 256 -35.46 4.00 10.52
C ASP A 256 -35.24 4.52 9.09
N ALA A 257 -33.98 4.76 8.71
CA ALA A 257 -33.64 5.25 7.38
C ALA A 257 -33.61 4.12 6.35
N LYS A 258 -34.14 4.44 5.15
CA LYS A 258 -34.19 3.54 3.99
C LYS A 258 -33.11 3.92 3.00
N MET A 259 -32.09 3.07 2.84
CA MET A 259 -31.02 3.24 1.87
C MET A 259 -31.37 2.48 0.60
N LEU A 260 -31.47 3.17 -0.53
CA LEU A 260 -31.80 2.54 -1.82
C LEU A 260 -30.68 1.59 -2.24
N LEU A 261 -31.02 0.34 -2.53
CA LEU A 261 -30.07 -0.67 -3.02
C LEU A 261 -29.65 -0.39 -4.48
N PRO A 262 -28.46 -0.85 -4.89
CA PRO A 262 -28.06 -0.85 -6.28
C PRO A 262 -28.99 -1.76 -7.12
N ASP A 263 -28.85 -1.70 -8.44
CA ASP A 263 -29.66 -2.55 -9.34
C ASP A 263 -29.12 -3.98 -9.35
N ILE A 264 -29.54 -4.78 -8.37
CA ILE A 264 -29.18 -6.18 -8.21
C ILE A 264 -30.35 -7.10 -8.58
N PRO A 265 -30.07 -8.25 -9.22
CA PRO A 265 -31.16 -9.14 -9.71
C PRO A 265 -32.03 -9.71 -8.59
N THR A 266 -31.42 -10.00 -7.44
CA THR A 266 -32.09 -10.59 -6.28
C THR A 266 -31.68 -9.83 -5.03
N VAL A 267 -32.66 -9.35 -4.27
CA VAL A 267 -32.41 -8.66 -3.00
C VAL A 267 -32.02 -9.69 -1.94
N PRO A 268 -30.80 -9.63 -1.37
CA PRO A 268 -30.40 -10.53 -0.30
C PRO A 268 -31.11 -10.18 1.02
N PRO A 269 -31.16 -11.08 2.00
CA PRO A 269 -31.73 -10.76 3.32
C PRO A 269 -30.93 -9.68 4.07
N GLU A 270 -29.61 -9.64 3.85
CA GLU A 270 -28.68 -8.67 4.44
C GLU A 270 -27.66 -8.24 3.41
N ILE A 271 -27.16 -7.01 3.55
CA ILE A 271 -26.13 -6.42 2.69
C ILE A 271 -25.18 -5.58 3.55
N ILE A 272 -23.92 -5.39 3.11
CA ILE A 272 -23.00 -4.49 3.78
C ILE A 272 -22.94 -3.16 3.03
N LEU A 273 -23.27 -2.08 3.75
CA LEU A 273 -23.07 -0.71 3.30
C LEU A 273 -21.67 -0.25 3.71
N GLY A 274 -20.90 0.22 2.74
CA GLY A 274 -19.62 0.88 2.94
C GLY A 274 -19.69 2.36 2.62
N ILE A 275 -19.25 3.23 3.53
CA ILE A 275 -19.08 4.65 3.25
C ILE A 275 -17.87 5.19 4.01
N ARG A 276 -17.03 5.97 3.33
CA ARG A 276 -15.86 6.57 3.97
C ARG A 276 -16.27 7.70 4.91
N PRO A 277 -15.60 7.87 6.07
CA PRO A 277 -15.92 8.92 7.04
C PRO A 277 -15.90 10.34 6.46
N GLU A 278 -15.04 10.63 5.50
CA GLU A 278 -14.96 11.92 4.82
C GLU A 278 -16.12 12.21 3.87
N HIS A 279 -16.87 11.19 3.49
CA HIS A 279 -18.06 11.35 2.66
C HIS A 279 -19.34 11.47 3.49
N VAL A 280 -19.29 11.13 4.77
CA VAL A 280 -20.39 11.36 5.71
C VAL A 280 -20.35 12.81 6.16
N ARG A 281 -21.45 13.54 6.00
CA ARG A 281 -21.53 14.96 6.34
C ARG A 281 -22.81 15.30 7.10
N ILE A 282 -22.87 16.48 7.64
CA ILE A 282 -24.11 17.01 8.22
C ILE A 282 -25.15 17.13 7.12
N ALA A 283 -26.38 16.67 7.42
CA ALA A 283 -27.48 16.69 6.46
C ALA A 283 -27.88 18.13 6.09
N GLN A 284 -28.21 18.30 4.82
CA GLN A 284 -28.78 19.51 4.24
C GLN A 284 -30.25 19.25 3.83
N PRO A 285 -31.08 20.28 3.63
CA PRO A 285 -32.51 20.11 3.32
C PRO A 285 -32.82 19.24 2.09
N ASP A 286 -31.91 19.19 1.12
CA ASP A 286 -32.10 18.47 -0.15
C ASP A 286 -31.57 17.03 -0.10
N ASP A 287 -31.01 16.58 1.03
CA ASP A 287 -30.49 15.23 1.15
C ASP A 287 -31.60 14.18 1.27
N THR A 288 -31.46 13.12 0.51
CA THR A 288 -32.45 12.04 0.43
C THR A 288 -32.14 10.83 1.32
N GLN A 289 -30.85 10.59 1.60
CA GLN A 289 -30.39 9.51 2.48
C GLN A 289 -29.78 10.10 3.73
N ILE A 290 -30.60 10.24 4.75
CA ILE A 290 -30.23 10.82 6.04
C ILE A 290 -30.44 9.82 7.17
N ILE A 291 -29.60 9.91 8.18
CA ILE A 291 -29.70 9.15 9.42
C ILE A 291 -29.70 10.11 10.61
N GLN A 292 -30.42 9.76 11.63
CA GLN A 292 -30.39 10.45 12.91
C GLN A 292 -29.71 9.57 13.96
N GLY A 293 -28.89 10.17 14.79
CA GLY A 293 -28.19 9.46 15.85
C GLY A 293 -27.61 10.38 16.89
N GLN A 294 -27.09 9.77 17.94
CA GLN A 294 -26.49 10.50 19.07
C GLN A 294 -24.98 10.44 19.01
N VAL A 295 -24.33 11.60 19.09
CA VAL A 295 -22.88 11.71 19.22
C VAL A 295 -22.45 11.11 20.55
N TYR A 296 -21.51 10.17 20.55
CA TYR A 296 -21.01 9.57 21.77
C TYR A 296 -19.48 9.65 21.95
N LEU A 297 -18.75 9.89 20.84
CA LEU A 297 -17.29 10.05 20.87
C LEU A 297 -16.86 11.08 19.82
N VAL A 298 -15.97 11.97 20.23
CA VAL A 298 -15.31 12.93 19.33
C VAL A 298 -13.81 12.85 19.53
N GLU A 299 -13.09 12.53 18.47
CA GLU A 299 -11.63 12.44 18.45
C GLU A 299 -11.07 13.56 17.60
N ASN A 300 -10.27 14.46 18.21
CA ASN A 300 -9.65 15.55 17.49
C ASN A 300 -8.38 15.06 16.76
N LEU A 301 -8.41 15.06 15.42
CA LEU A 301 -7.29 14.67 14.57
C LEU A 301 -6.47 15.89 14.08
N GLY A 302 -6.66 17.06 14.66
CA GLY A 302 -6.02 18.31 14.29
C GLY A 302 -6.75 19.03 13.16
N MET A 303 -6.68 18.52 11.94
CA MET A 303 -7.35 19.11 10.77
C MET A 303 -8.87 18.84 10.72
N HIS A 304 -9.33 17.79 11.38
CA HIS A 304 -10.73 17.35 11.44
C HIS A 304 -11.03 16.72 12.78
N ASN A 305 -12.32 16.67 13.13
CA ASN A 305 -12.85 15.84 14.19
C ASN A 305 -13.42 14.55 13.60
N LEU A 306 -13.01 13.39 14.10
CA LEU A 306 -13.68 12.14 13.83
C LEU A 306 -14.80 11.97 14.84
N VAL A 307 -16.03 12.14 14.36
CA VAL A 307 -17.24 12.11 15.17
C VAL A 307 -17.92 10.75 15.00
N SER A 308 -18.08 10.02 16.10
CA SER A 308 -18.76 8.73 16.14
C SER A 308 -20.20 8.91 16.64
N VAL A 309 -21.15 8.52 15.80
CA VAL A 309 -22.59 8.68 16.02
C VAL A 309 -23.24 7.31 16.15
N ARG A 310 -23.98 7.10 17.25
CA ARG A 310 -24.81 5.91 17.45
C ARG A 310 -26.17 6.11 16.80
N VAL A 311 -26.48 5.25 15.86
CA VAL A 311 -27.79 5.21 15.18
C VAL A 311 -28.63 4.13 15.86
N ALA A 312 -29.83 4.47 16.29
CA ALA A 312 -30.76 3.49 16.85
C ALA A 312 -31.06 2.42 15.79
N SER A 313 -31.00 1.16 16.18
CA SER A 313 -31.31 0.02 15.33
C SER A 313 -32.43 -0.76 15.95
N SER A 314 -33.31 -1.30 15.11
CA SER A 314 -34.33 -2.29 15.53
C SER A 314 -33.69 -3.64 15.95
N GLN A 315 -32.39 -3.81 15.68
CA GLN A 315 -31.58 -4.94 16.12
C GLN A 315 -30.96 -4.65 17.49
N THR A 316 -30.49 -5.68 18.16
CA THR A 316 -30.06 -5.66 19.57
C THR A 316 -28.92 -4.73 19.92
N GLU A 317 -28.13 -4.28 18.96
CA GLU A 317 -27.01 -3.35 19.16
C GLU A 317 -27.11 -2.10 18.27
N PRO A 318 -26.82 -0.90 18.81
CA PRO A 318 -26.83 0.32 18.00
C PRO A 318 -25.66 0.30 17.01
N LEU A 319 -25.94 0.69 15.77
CA LEU A 319 -24.92 0.84 14.74
C LEU A 319 -24.12 2.12 14.96
N THR A 320 -22.82 2.07 14.65
CA THR A 320 -21.95 3.24 14.76
C THR A 320 -21.56 3.74 13.37
N VAL A 321 -21.83 5.01 13.10
CA VAL A 321 -21.38 5.71 11.89
C VAL A 321 -20.36 6.77 12.30
N ARG A 322 -19.21 6.79 11.64
CA ARG A 322 -18.14 7.76 11.85
C ARG A 322 -18.15 8.79 10.71
N ALA A 323 -18.06 10.06 11.05
CA ALA A 323 -17.97 11.17 10.12
C ALA A 323 -16.71 11.99 10.39
N LEU A 324 -16.05 12.43 9.32
CA LEU A 324 -14.90 13.32 9.42
C LEU A 324 -15.37 14.76 9.19
N LEU A 325 -15.54 15.51 10.28
CA LEU A 325 -16.16 16.85 10.28
C LEU A 325 -15.13 17.96 10.57
N PRO A 326 -15.41 19.22 10.20
CA PRO A 326 -14.53 20.34 10.48
C PRO A 326 -14.20 20.50 11.99
N PRO A 327 -12.98 20.97 12.35
CA PRO A 327 -12.52 21.01 13.74
C PRO A 327 -13.08 22.16 14.55
N ASP A 328 -13.66 23.17 13.93
CA ASP A 328 -14.15 24.42 14.53
C ASP A 328 -15.51 24.29 15.22
N GLN A 329 -16.18 23.17 15.05
CA GLN A 329 -17.46 22.87 15.68
C GLN A 329 -17.27 21.94 16.90
N ARG A 330 -18.00 22.24 18.00
CA ARG A 330 -18.02 21.41 19.20
C ARG A 330 -19.24 20.49 19.15
N TRP A 331 -18.98 19.20 19.22
CA TRP A 331 -19.99 18.15 19.19
C TRP A 331 -20.04 17.51 20.59
N ASN A 332 -21.02 17.83 21.40
CA ASN A 332 -21.16 17.27 22.76
C ASN A 332 -22.50 16.58 22.90
N ASN A 333 -22.53 15.25 22.95
CA ASN A 333 -23.71 14.42 23.26
C ASN A 333 -25.05 14.87 22.64
N GLU A 334 -24.99 15.53 21.49
CA GLU A 334 -26.13 16.10 20.79
C GLU A 334 -26.70 15.08 19.79
N GLU A 335 -27.99 15.17 19.52
CA GLU A 335 -28.57 14.49 18.37
C GLU A 335 -28.05 15.15 17.10
N MET A 336 -27.65 14.31 16.16
CA MET A 336 -27.08 14.75 14.90
C MET A 336 -27.79 14.05 13.73
N THR A 337 -28.07 14.84 12.70
CA THR A 337 -28.57 14.30 11.42
C THR A 337 -27.43 14.33 10.42
N LEU A 338 -27.04 13.14 9.96
CA LEU A 338 -25.99 12.93 8.97
C LEU A 338 -26.58 12.53 7.62
N ALA A 339 -25.96 12.97 6.54
CA ALA A 339 -26.25 12.54 5.19
C ALA A 339 -25.20 11.52 4.70
N LEU A 340 -25.67 10.49 4.02
CA LEU A 340 -24.89 9.49 3.32
C LEU A 340 -25.15 9.63 1.81
N PRO A 341 -24.35 10.44 1.08
CA PRO A 341 -24.59 10.70 -0.34
C PRO A 341 -24.55 9.40 -1.16
N PRO A 342 -25.59 9.10 -1.94
CA PRO A 342 -25.74 7.82 -2.66
C PRO A 342 -24.53 7.47 -3.54
N GLN A 343 -23.93 8.46 -4.20
CA GLN A 343 -22.79 8.28 -5.09
C GLN A 343 -21.49 7.87 -4.37
N ASN A 344 -21.45 7.97 -3.03
CA ASN A 344 -20.31 7.61 -2.20
C ASN A 344 -20.53 6.31 -1.40
N ILE A 345 -21.69 5.68 -1.58
CA ILE A 345 -22.01 4.41 -0.93
C ILE A 345 -21.48 3.27 -1.79
N HIS A 346 -20.81 2.33 -1.12
CA HIS A 346 -20.39 1.05 -1.68
C HIS A 346 -21.26 -0.06 -1.09
N TRP A 347 -21.58 -1.04 -1.90
CA TRP A 347 -22.37 -2.19 -1.47
C TRP A 347 -21.55 -3.47 -1.60
N PHE A 348 -21.60 -4.32 -0.57
CA PHE A 348 -20.86 -5.58 -0.56
C PHE A 348 -21.78 -6.73 -0.20
N ASP A 349 -21.55 -7.87 -0.86
CA ASP A 349 -22.20 -9.12 -0.51
C ASP A 349 -21.69 -9.64 0.85
N VAL A 350 -22.61 -10.07 1.71
CA VAL A 350 -22.27 -10.53 3.08
C VAL A 350 -21.47 -11.84 3.06
N GLN A 351 -21.72 -12.72 2.08
CA GLN A 351 -21.12 -14.06 2.04
C GLN A 351 -19.76 -14.06 1.35
N SER A 352 -19.67 -13.47 0.16
CA SER A 352 -18.42 -13.43 -0.61
C SER A 352 -17.52 -12.26 -0.19
N GLY A 353 -18.09 -11.18 0.31
CA GLY A 353 -17.40 -9.93 0.57
C GLY A 353 -17.12 -9.11 -0.70
N ASP A 354 -17.58 -9.54 -1.87
CA ASP A 354 -17.35 -8.84 -3.13
C ASP A 354 -18.20 -7.59 -3.25
N THR A 355 -17.70 -6.58 -3.99
CA THR A 355 -18.45 -5.36 -4.27
C THR A 355 -19.58 -5.65 -5.24
N LEU A 356 -20.77 -5.15 -4.92
CA LEU A 356 -21.95 -5.15 -5.77
C LEU A 356 -22.03 -3.80 -6.50
N TRP A 357 -21.88 -3.82 -7.82
CA TRP A 357 -21.84 -2.63 -8.68
C TRP A 357 -23.25 -2.23 -9.15
#